data_309b76f38870084655f7618a732b36c8
#
_entry.id   309b76f38870084655f7618a732b36c8
#
_cell.length_a   1.000
_cell.length_b   1.000
_cell.length_c   1.000
_cell.angle_alpha   90.00
_cell.angle_beta   90.00
_cell.angle_gamma   90.00
#
_symmetry.space_group_name_H-M   'P 1'
#
loop_
_entity.id
_entity.type
_entity.pdbx_description
1 polymer ?
#
loop_
_entity_poly.entity_id
_entity_poly.type
_entity_poly.pdbx_seq_one_letter_code
_entity_poly.pdbx_strand_id
1 'polypeptide(L)'
;MTAMTRVATPTRVATPARDATKRTTRCRWLTRPRDDDARRRVATNAGNGRFIVGGNWKCNGTRASVKTLIEELNAGELRDVDVVVAPPFLFLDEATETLKAPYEVAAQNCWVEPGLVDPTHHYDSDTGAFTGEVSAEMLEDLRIPWVILGHSERRNLFNESNEFVGKKVAHARFHGLSVIVCVGETLEERESGKTMDVIFAQLKAVATEIDDKEHSSWGSQVVIAYEPIWAIGTGKVATPEQVQDVHAKIRQWLADNVSEEVAKATRIQYGGSVNAGNCSELARLSDIDGFLVGGASLKGDDFVKICNTSAVHYKAIGRKPRSGSVVTYSFDEDGELLETQ
;
A
#
# COMPACT_ATOMS: atom_id res chain seq x y z
N MET A 1 -30.48 68.59 -17.69
CA MET A 1 -30.32 67.68 -18.84
C MET A 1 -29.43 66.57 -18.41
N THR A 2 -30.00 65.43 -17.99
CA THR A 2 -29.30 64.29 -17.44
C THR A 2 -29.39 63.16 -18.43
N ALA A 3 -28.26 62.74 -19.00
CA ALA A 3 -28.19 61.67 -19.96
C ALA A 3 -28.19 60.31 -19.23
N MET A 4 -29.22 59.51 -19.45
CA MET A 4 -29.27 58.09 -19.01
C MET A 4 -28.47 57.21 -19.97
N THR A 5 -27.43 56.61 -19.50
CA THR A 5 -26.68 55.59 -20.21
C THR A 5 -27.39 54.22 -20.05
N ARG A 6 -27.84 53.64 -21.15
CA ARG A 6 -28.43 52.29 -21.18
C ARG A 6 -27.32 51.26 -21.10
N VAL A 7 -27.39 50.38 -20.10
CA VAL A 7 -26.57 49.19 -19.97
C VAL A 7 -27.16 48.11 -20.90
N ALA A 8 -26.35 47.59 -21.82
CA ALA A 8 -26.71 46.50 -22.70
C ALA A 8 -26.65 45.15 -21.97
N THR A 9 -27.71 44.36 -22.10
CA THR A 9 -27.81 42.97 -21.58
C THR A 9 -26.94 42.04 -22.42
N PRO A 10 -26.17 41.10 -21.86
CA PRO A 10 -25.37 40.16 -22.63
C PRO A 10 -26.28 39.11 -23.30
N THR A 11 -26.11 38.94 -24.60
CA THR A 11 -26.77 37.93 -25.43
C THR A 11 -26.27 36.52 -25.02
N ARG A 12 -27.20 35.65 -24.72
CA ARG A 12 -26.93 34.23 -24.43
C ARG A 12 -26.40 33.56 -25.72
N VAL A 13 -25.12 33.11 -25.67
CA VAL A 13 -24.56 32.29 -26.74
C VAL A 13 -25.16 30.89 -26.60
N ALA A 14 -25.87 30.44 -27.65
CA ALA A 14 -26.41 29.08 -27.70
C ALA A 14 -25.26 28.06 -27.88
N THR A 15 -25.18 27.08 -26.99
CA THR A 15 -24.32 25.91 -27.15
C THR A 15 -24.82 25.06 -28.31
N PRO A 16 -23.97 24.64 -29.26
CA PRO A 16 -24.39 23.74 -30.33
C PRO A 16 -24.72 22.35 -29.78
N ALA A 17 -25.86 21.79 -30.24
CA ALA A 17 -26.27 20.43 -29.93
C ALA A 17 -25.19 19.43 -30.38
N ARG A 18 -24.78 18.53 -29.48
CA ARG A 18 -23.85 17.43 -29.80
C ARG A 18 -24.52 16.48 -30.80
N ASP A 19 -23.93 16.37 -31.97
CA ASP A 19 -24.27 15.37 -32.98
C ASP A 19 -23.98 13.95 -32.48
N ALA A 20 -25.04 13.16 -32.29
CA ALA A 20 -24.98 11.80 -31.73
C ALA A 20 -24.48 10.73 -32.73
N THR A 21 -23.91 11.12 -33.87
CA THR A 21 -23.51 10.19 -34.95
C THR A 21 -21.99 9.99 -35.08
N LYS A 22 -21.16 10.55 -34.19
CA LYS A 22 -19.73 10.25 -34.25
C LYS A 22 -19.46 8.85 -33.71
N ARG A 23 -19.32 7.88 -34.61
CA ARG A 23 -18.73 6.58 -34.38
C ARG A 23 -17.43 6.75 -33.57
N THR A 24 -17.45 6.31 -32.34
CA THR A 24 -16.24 6.17 -31.53
C THR A 24 -15.30 5.18 -32.24
N THR A 25 -14.22 5.69 -32.77
CA THR A 25 -13.10 4.87 -33.23
C THR A 25 -12.56 4.17 -32.00
N ARG A 26 -12.96 2.90 -31.80
CA ARG A 26 -12.40 2.05 -30.75
C ARG A 26 -10.89 2.03 -30.94
N CYS A 27 -10.15 2.60 -30.00
CA CYS A 27 -8.71 2.49 -29.94
C CYS A 27 -8.35 0.98 -29.94
N ARG A 28 -7.59 0.57 -30.94
CA ARG A 28 -7.18 -0.82 -31.22
C ARG A 28 -6.19 -1.41 -30.18
N TRP A 29 -5.99 -0.71 -29.06
CA TRP A 29 -5.10 -1.10 -27.97
C TRP A 29 -5.73 -2.09 -26.98
N LEU A 30 -7.05 -2.32 -27.04
CA LEU A 30 -7.81 -3.14 -26.10
C LEU A 30 -7.88 -4.65 -26.44
N THR A 31 -7.08 -5.15 -27.39
CA THR A 31 -7.09 -6.57 -27.76
C THR A 31 -5.72 -7.23 -27.64
N ARG A 32 -4.89 -6.88 -26.65
CA ARG A 32 -3.85 -7.82 -26.23
C ARG A 32 -4.50 -8.86 -25.32
N PRO A 33 -4.22 -10.16 -25.51
CA PRO A 33 -4.64 -11.18 -24.56
C PRO A 33 -4.11 -10.75 -23.19
N ARG A 34 -5.01 -10.55 -22.24
CA ARG A 34 -4.63 -10.34 -20.86
C ARG A 34 -3.92 -11.61 -20.44
N ASP A 35 -2.66 -11.48 -20.04
CA ASP A 35 -1.90 -12.62 -19.55
C ASP A 35 -2.47 -13.00 -18.16
N ASP A 36 -3.43 -13.91 -18.13
CA ASP A 36 -4.07 -14.41 -16.92
C ASP A 36 -3.06 -15.04 -15.95
N ASP A 37 -1.88 -15.42 -16.44
CA ASP A 37 -0.78 -15.92 -15.61
C ASP A 37 -0.11 -14.81 -14.79
N ALA A 38 -0.03 -13.56 -15.32
CA ALA A 38 0.49 -12.43 -14.56
C ALA A 38 -0.49 -12.06 -13.43
N ARG A 39 -1.81 -12.05 -13.70
CA ARG A 39 -2.85 -11.84 -12.67
C ARG A 39 -2.84 -12.92 -11.59
N ARG A 40 -2.66 -14.20 -11.97
CA ARG A 40 -2.52 -15.29 -11.02
C ARG A 40 -1.29 -15.15 -10.12
N ARG A 41 -0.17 -14.64 -10.63
CA ARG A 41 1.06 -14.45 -9.83
C ARG A 41 0.92 -13.33 -8.81
N VAL A 42 0.29 -12.20 -9.17
CA VAL A 42 0.05 -11.08 -8.25
C VAL A 42 -0.98 -11.47 -7.18
N ALA A 43 -2.09 -12.11 -7.57
CA ALA A 43 -3.15 -12.50 -6.63
C ALA A 43 -2.73 -13.56 -5.59
N THR A 44 -1.62 -14.30 -5.80
CA THR A 44 -1.20 -15.38 -4.90
C THR A 44 -0.33 -14.93 -3.74
N ASN A 45 0.21 -13.70 -3.76
CA ASN A 45 1.22 -13.30 -2.78
C ASN A 45 0.67 -12.58 -1.54
N ALA A 46 -0.41 -11.80 -1.65
CA ALA A 46 -0.88 -10.99 -0.52
C ALA A 46 -1.44 -11.82 0.65
N GLY A 47 -2.11 -12.94 0.40
CA GLY A 47 -2.74 -13.79 1.43
C GLY A 47 -1.96 -15.06 1.81
N ASN A 48 -0.68 -15.18 1.48
CA ASN A 48 0.09 -16.42 1.69
C ASN A 48 0.55 -16.65 3.13
N GLY A 49 0.30 -15.68 4.03
CA GLY A 49 0.69 -15.70 5.44
C GLY A 49 2.20 -15.63 5.66
N ARG A 50 2.98 -15.20 4.66
CA ARG A 50 4.40 -14.88 4.85
C ARG A 50 4.55 -13.50 5.48
N PHE A 51 5.62 -13.33 6.25
CA PHE A 51 6.00 -12.02 6.76
C PHE A 51 6.26 -11.07 5.60
N ILE A 52 5.76 -9.83 5.66
CA ILE A 52 5.88 -8.88 4.56
C ILE A 52 6.53 -7.58 5.02
N VAL A 53 7.55 -7.12 4.31
CA VAL A 53 8.23 -5.86 4.63
C VAL A 53 8.13 -4.91 3.44
N GLY A 54 7.46 -3.80 3.68
CA GLY A 54 7.37 -2.67 2.74
C GLY A 54 8.47 -1.65 3.01
N GLY A 55 9.16 -1.18 1.97
CA GLY A 55 10.12 -0.08 2.01
C GLY A 55 9.58 1.15 1.30
N ASN A 56 8.99 2.08 2.03
CA ASN A 56 8.52 3.35 1.47
C ASN A 56 9.66 4.37 1.41
N TRP A 57 10.22 4.59 0.22
CA TRP A 57 11.31 5.55 0.04
C TRP A 57 10.85 7.00 0.10
N LYS A 58 9.53 7.23 0.13
CA LYS A 58 8.92 8.56 0.15
C LYS A 58 9.46 9.44 -0.99
N CYS A 59 9.53 10.75 -0.79
CA CYS A 59 10.08 11.69 -1.77
C CYS A 59 11.60 11.82 -1.61
N ASN A 60 12.33 10.70 -1.74
CA ASN A 60 13.79 10.67 -1.63
C ASN A 60 14.42 10.00 -2.85
N GLY A 61 15.62 10.45 -3.17
CA GLY A 61 16.48 9.81 -4.17
C GLY A 61 16.95 10.75 -5.28
N THR A 62 18.15 10.47 -5.73
CA THR A 62 18.69 10.90 -7.00
C THR A 62 18.95 9.64 -7.82
N ARG A 63 19.14 9.77 -9.13
CA ARG A 63 19.49 8.61 -9.96
C ARG A 63 20.68 7.82 -9.40
N ALA A 64 21.72 8.52 -8.92
CA ALA A 64 22.91 7.87 -8.36
C ALA A 64 22.59 7.12 -7.07
N SER A 65 21.88 7.76 -6.11
CA SER A 65 21.58 7.13 -4.82
C SER A 65 20.57 5.98 -4.96
N VAL A 66 19.60 6.08 -5.87
CA VAL A 66 18.65 4.99 -6.15
C VAL A 66 19.38 3.78 -6.74
N LYS A 67 20.27 4.01 -7.71
CA LYS A 67 21.08 2.94 -8.28
C LYS A 67 21.92 2.24 -7.20
N THR A 68 22.63 2.99 -6.36
CA THR A 68 23.42 2.43 -5.25
C THR A 68 22.55 1.61 -4.31
N LEU A 69 21.39 2.13 -3.90
CA LEU A 69 20.48 1.41 -3.01
C LEU A 69 19.97 0.12 -3.65
N ILE A 70 19.63 0.12 -4.93
CA ILE A 70 19.23 -1.10 -5.66
C ILE A 70 20.37 -2.13 -5.70
N GLU A 71 21.60 -1.68 -5.91
CA GLU A 71 22.78 -2.55 -5.88
C GLU A 71 22.99 -3.19 -4.49
N GLU A 72 22.85 -2.40 -3.41
CA GLU A 72 22.91 -2.89 -2.02
C GLU A 72 21.80 -3.92 -1.74
N LEU A 73 20.56 -3.63 -2.11
CA LEU A 73 19.43 -4.53 -1.95
C LEU A 73 19.64 -5.85 -2.72
N ASN A 74 20.09 -5.77 -3.96
CA ASN A 74 20.38 -6.95 -4.79
C ASN A 74 21.55 -7.81 -4.28
N ALA A 75 22.43 -7.26 -3.48
CA ALA A 75 23.53 -7.98 -2.84
C ALA A 75 23.09 -8.65 -1.52
N GLY A 76 21.99 -8.18 -0.93
CA GLY A 76 21.48 -8.71 0.34
C GLY A 76 20.78 -10.07 0.16
N GLU A 77 20.99 -10.97 1.10
CA GLU A 77 20.28 -12.25 1.16
C GLU A 77 18.96 -12.09 1.93
N LEU A 78 17.85 -12.49 1.32
CA LEU A 78 16.52 -12.49 1.92
C LEU A 78 16.03 -13.91 2.19
N ARG A 79 15.37 -14.12 3.34
CA ARG A 79 14.97 -15.44 3.81
C ARG A 79 13.49 -15.47 4.21
N ASP A 80 12.69 -16.21 3.44
CA ASP A 80 11.26 -16.46 3.70
C ASP A 80 10.43 -15.21 4.08
N VAL A 81 10.58 -14.16 3.30
CA VAL A 81 9.91 -12.88 3.46
C VAL A 81 9.46 -12.36 2.11
N ASP A 82 8.28 -11.72 2.08
CA ASP A 82 7.86 -10.93 0.92
C ASP A 82 8.36 -9.49 1.12
N VAL A 83 9.05 -8.95 0.12
CA VAL A 83 9.61 -7.59 0.21
C VAL A 83 9.10 -6.73 -0.93
N VAL A 84 8.50 -5.59 -0.56
CA VAL A 84 7.90 -4.64 -1.50
C VAL A 84 8.54 -3.29 -1.30
N VAL A 85 9.22 -2.74 -2.30
CA VAL A 85 9.84 -1.41 -2.23
C VAL A 85 9.07 -0.40 -3.05
N ALA A 86 8.88 0.79 -2.51
CA ALA A 86 8.10 1.86 -3.12
C ALA A 86 8.98 3.09 -3.39
N PRO A 87 9.67 3.16 -4.54
CA PRO A 87 10.42 4.32 -4.97
C PRO A 87 9.48 5.46 -5.42
N PRO A 88 9.97 6.72 -5.52
CA PRO A 88 9.25 7.77 -6.23
C PRO A 88 8.91 7.36 -7.67
N PHE A 89 7.80 7.89 -8.23
CA PHE A 89 7.33 7.56 -9.57
C PHE A 89 8.41 7.61 -10.66
N LEU A 90 9.34 8.58 -10.55
CA LEU A 90 10.45 8.76 -11.52
C LEU A 90 11.41 7.56 -11.59
N PHE A 91 11.40 6.67 -10.62
CA PHE A 91 12.30 5.53 -10.51
C PHE A 91 11.58 4.18 -10.54
N LEU A 92 10.27 4.16 -10.79
CA LEU A 92 9.49 2.90 -10.83
C LEU A 92 9.99 1.95 -11.92
N ASP A 93 10.16 2.46 -13.13
CA ASP A 93 10.61 1.69 -14.28
C ASP A 93 12.01 1.12 -14.04
N GLU A 94 12.97 1.98 -13.63
CA GLU A 94 14.33 1.56 -13.29
C GLU A 94 14.35 0.50 -12.18
N ALA A 95 13.54 0.68 -11.12
CA ALA A 95 13.46 -0.27 -10.02
C ALA A 95 12.87 -1.62 -10.48
N THR A 96 11.83 -1.59 -11.32
CA THR A 96 11.18 -2.79 -11.85
C THR A 96 12.11 -3.60 -12.74
N GLU A 97 12.96 -2.94 -13.54
CA GLU A 97 13.89 -3.60 -14.42
C GLU A 97 15.16 -4.12 -13.71
N THR A 98 15.58 -3.49 -12.62
CA THR A 98 16.91 -3.73 -12.02
C THR A 98 16.89 -4.46 -10.68
N LEU A 99 15.79 -4.39 -9.92
CA LEU A 99 15.64 -5.18 -8.71
C LEU A 99 15.46 -6.66 -9.05
N LYS A 100 16.17 -7.50 -8.31
CA LYS A 100 16.09 -8.96 -8.47
C LYS A 100 15.03 -9.54 -7.55
N ALA A 101 14.45 -10.68 -7.93
CA ALA A 101 13.61 -11.44 -7.03
C ALA A 101 14.36 -11.74 -5.70
N PRO A 102 13.70 -11.71 -4.54
CA PRO A 102 12.25 -11.67 -4.37
C PRO A 102 11.65 -10.26 -4.15
N TYR A 103 12.38 -9.18 -4.50
CA TYR A 103 11.84 -7.83 -4.39
C TYR A 103 10.72 -7.60 -5.39
N GLU A 104 9.62 -7.02 -4.92
CA GLU A 104 8.52 -6.50 -5.75
C GLU A 104 8.47 -4.97 -5.62
N VAL A 105 7.95 -4.30 -6.63
CA VAL A 105 7.90 -2.83 -6.68
C VAL A 105 6.48 -2.35 -6.43
N ALA A 106 6.33 -1.27 -5.66
CA ALA A 106 5.07 -0.58 -5.43
C ALA A 106 5.12 0.87 -5.89
N ALA A 107 4.00 1.38 -6.39
CA ALA A 107 3.79 2.81 -6.48
C ALA A 107 3.45 3.40 -5.10
N GLN A 108 3.81 4.68 -4.86
CA GLN A 108 3.51 5.36 -3.59
C GLN A 108 2.09 5.94 -3.54
N ASN A 109 1.36 5.94 -4.64
CA ASN A 109 -0.01 6.39 -4.81
C ASN A 109 -0.53 5.98 -6.18
N CYS A 110 -1.85 6.05 -6.41
CA CYS A 110 -2.45 6.12 -7.73
C CYS A 110 -3.64 7.07 -7.72
N TRP A 111 -4.01 7.55 -8.89
CA TRP A 111 -5.17 8.41 -9.09
C TRP A 111 -6.43 7.59 -9.31
N VAL A 112 -7.55 8.14 -8.88
CA VAL A 112 -8.92 7.76 -9.26
C VAL A 112 -9.75 9.04 -9.37
N GLU A 113 -10.64 9.14 -10.34
CA GLU A 113 -11.52 10.30 -10.43
C GLU A 113 -12.58 10.28 -9.33
N PRO A 114 -12.70 11.34 -8.50
CA PRO A 114 -13.58 11.33 -7.32
C PRO A 114 -15.07 11.17 -7.63
N GLY A 115 -15.50 11.40 -8.88
CA GLY A 115 -16.90 11.43 -9.32
C GLY A 115 -17.39 10.20 -10.09
N LEU A 116 -16.51 9.30 -10.50
CA LEU A 116 -16.81 8.22 -11.46
C LEU A 116 -17.16 6.87 -10.84
N VAL A 117 -17.36 6.79 -9.54
CA VAL A 117 -17.71 5.52 -8.92
C VAL A 117 -19.22 5.28 -9.00
N ASP A 118 -19.65 4.71 -10.11
CA ASP A 118 -20.91 3.97 -10.19
C ASP A 118 -20.61 2.50 -9.85
N PRO A 119 -21.11 1.97 -8.74
CA PRO A 119 -20.86 0.58 -8.33
C PRO A 119 -21.42 -0.47 -9.31
N THR A 120 -22.18 -0.05 -10.32
CA THR A 120 -22.79 -0.94 -11.31
C THR A 120 -22.11 -0.90 -12.68
N HIS A 121 -21.18 0.03 -12.90
CA HIS A 121 -20.54 0.23 -14.20
C HIS A 121 -19.04 0.22 -14.10
N HIS A 122 -18.44 -0.47 -15.04
CA HIS A 122 -17.01 -0.50 -15.33
C HIS A 122 -16.43 0.91 -15.26
N TYR A 123 -15.33 1.07 -14.52
CA TYR A 123 -14.53 2.28 -14.51
C TYR A 123 -14.13 2.62 -15.96
N ASP A 124 -14.90 3.49 -16.60
CA ASP A 124 -14.59 3.98 -17.95
C ASP A 124 -13.44 4.98 -17.88
N SER A 125 -12.23 4.48 -17.95
CA SER A 125 -10.92 5.15 -18.05
C SER A 125 -10.67 6.31 -17.08
N ASP A 126 -9.86 6.09 -16.07
CA ASP A 126 -9.27 7.16 -15.22
C ASP A 126 -8.08 7.85 -15.88
N THR A 127 -7.92 7.67 -17.18
CA THR A 127 -6.96 8.38 -18.01
C THR A 127 -7.60 9.58 -18.66
N GLY A 128 -6.96 10.76 -18.66
CA GLY A 128 -7.50 11.95 -19.29
C GLY A 128 -6.94 13.26 -18.76
N ALA A 129 -7.81 14.22 -18.46
CA ALA A 129 -7.43 15.58 -18.12
C ALA A 129 -7.02 15.75 -16.63
N PHE A 130 -6.10 14.90 -16.15
CA PHE A 130 -5.59 14.87 -14.77
C PHE A 130 -4.08 15.10 -14.78
N THR A 131 -3.67 16.26 -15.24
CA THR A 131 -2.25 16.60 -15.42
C THR A 131 -1.45 16.39 -14.15
N GLY A 132 -0.46 15.48 -14.20
CA GLY A 132 0.45 15.16 -13.09
C GLY A 132 0.07 13.91 -12.29
N GLU A 133 -1.12 13.33 -12.54
CA GLU A 133 -1.54 12.10 -11.86
C GLU A 133 -1.09 10.83 -12.62
N VAL A 134 -0.95 9.75 -11.85
CA VAL A 134 -0.61 8.40 -12.35
C VAL A 134 -1.76 7.47 -11.99
N SER A 135 -2.40 6.89 -12.99
CA SER A 135 -3.56 6.01 -12.79
C SER A 135 -3.16 4.55 -12.52
N ALA A 136 -4.12 3.75 -12.03
CA ALA A 136 -3.90 2.33 -11.80
C ALA A 136 -3.64 1.57 -13.12
N GLU A 137 -4.27 1.98 -14.24
CA GLU A 137 -4.04 1.42 -15.58
C GLU A 137 -2.61 1.64 -16.06
N MET A 138 -2.02 2.82 -15.78
CA MET A 138 -0.62 3.07 -16.11
C MET A 138 0.32 2.16 -15.31
N LEU A 139 0.00 1.90 -14.05
CA LEU A 139 0.77 0.99 -13.21
C LEU A 139 0.61 -0.47 -13.68
N GLU A 140 -0.61 -0.89 -14.06
CA GLU A 140 -0.86 -2.21 -14.66
C GLU A 140 -0.06 -2.39 -15.96
N ASP A 141 -0.04 -1.38 -16.86
CA ASP A 141 0.71 -1.44 -18.12
C ASP A 141 2.23 -1.58 -17.89
N LEU A 142 2.77 -0.86 -16.88
CA LEU A 142 4.16 -0.98 -16.45
C LEU A 142 4.44 -2.25 -15.63
N ARG A 143 3.43 -3.09 -15.35
CA ARG A 143 3.54 -4.29 -14.53
C ARG A 143 4.00 -4.03 -13.10
N ILE A 144 3.64 -2.89 -12.54
CA ILE A 144 3.85 -2.58 -11.13
C ILE A 144 2.78 -3.33 -10.32
N PRO A 145 3.17 -4.33 -9.49
CA PRO A 145 2.20 -5.22 -8.85
C PRO A 145 1.54 -4.63 -7.60
N TRP A 146 2.11 -3.58 -7.01
CA TRP A 146 1.67 -3.03 -5.75
C TRP A 146 1.47 -1.52 -5.78
N VAL A 147 0.62 -1.05 -4.86
CA VAL A 147 0.48 0.39 -4.58
C VAL A 147 0.26 0.64 -3.09
N ILE A 148 0.88 1.69 -2.54
CA ILE A 148 0.62 2.21 -1.19
C ILE A 148 -0.48 3.27 -1.30
N LEU A 149 -1.56 3.14 -0.52
CA LEU A 149 -2.70 4.07 -0.53
C LEU A 149 -3.04 4.54 0.88
N GLY A 150 -3.51 5.78 0.99
CA GLY A 150 -3.97 6.35 2.25
C GLY A 150 -2.86 6.64 3.26
N HIS A 151 -1.59 6.71 2.82
CA HIS A 151 -0.48 7.09 3.69
C HIS A 151 -0.76 8.41 4.41
N SER A 152 -0.35 8.51 5.67
CA SER A 152 -0.61 9.67 6.53
C SER A 152 -0.22 11.02 5.92
N GLU A 153 0.88 11.07 5.17
CA GLU A 153 1.30 12.29 4.46
C GLU A 153 0.27 12.71 3.40
N ARG A 154 -0.36 11.77 2.70
CA ARG A 154 -1.38 12.10 1.71
C ARG A 154 -2.68 12.57 2.35
N ARG A 155 -3.08 11.94 3.45
CA ARG A 155 -4.24 12.38 4.23
C ARG A 155 -4.04 13.80 4.79
N ASN A 156 -2.87 14.07 5.35
CA ASN A 156 -2.60 15.35 6.04
C ASN A 156 -2.20 16.48 5.09
N LEU A 157 -1.39 16.23 4.07
CA LEU A 157 -0.88 17.28 3.18
C LEU A 157 -1.79 17.54 1.97
N PHE A 158 -2.49 16.51 1.51
CA PHE A 158 -3.34 16.57 0.31
C PHE A 158 -4.82 16.40 0.62
N ASN A 159 -5.20 16.29 1.90
CA ASN A 159 -6.59 16.17 2.37
C ASN A 159 -7.35 14.99 1.73
N GLU A 160 -6.66 13.86 1.50
CA GLU A 160 -7.33 12.65 1.02
C GLU A 160 -8.26 12.10 2.10
N SER A 161 -9.59 12.13 1.82
CA SER A 161 -10.60 11.62 2.75
C SER A 161 -10.59 10.08 2.81
N ASN A 162 -11.25 9.52 3.81
CA ASN A 162 -11.38 8.08 3.95
C ASN A 162 -12.09 7.46 2.75
N GLU A 163 -13.17 8.09 2.27
CA GLU A 163 -13.96 7.67 1.11
C GLU A 163 -13.12 7.72 -0.16
N PHE A 164 -12.31 8.77 -0.33
CA PHE A 164 -11.42 8.87 -1.48
C PHE A 164 -10.35 7.78 -1.49
N VAL A 165 -9.79 7.47 -0.32
CA VAL A 165 -8.85 6.34 -0.19
C VAL A 165 -9.55 5.01 -0.46
N GLY A 166 -10.77 4.80 0.04
CA GLY A 166 -11.56 3.60 -0.25
C GLY A 166 -11.74 3.39 -1.75
N LYS A 167 -12.13 4.43 -2.48
CA LYS A 167 -12.27 4.40 -3.95
C LYS A 167 -10.98 4.04 -4.66
N LYS A 168 -9.85 4.63 -4.24
CA LYS A 168 -8.53 4.27 -4.78
C LYS A 168 -8.21 2.79 -4.56
N VAL A 169 -8.52 2.24 -3.38
CA VAL A 169 -8.28 0.83 -3.07
C VAL A 169 -9.12 -0.07 -3.99
N ALA A 170 -10.41 0.21 -4.15
CA ALA A 170 -11.29 -0.56 -5.02
C ALA A 170 -10.81 -0.51 -6.48
N HIS A 171 -10.46 0.68 -6.97
CA HIS A 171 -9.98 0.88 -8.33
C HIS A 171 -8.63 0.17 -8.59
N ALA A 172 -7.66 0.33 -7.71
CA ALA A 172 -6.37 -0.36 -7.83
C ALA A 172 -6.54 -1.89 -7.88
N ARG A 173 -7.42 -2.45 -7.03
CA ARG A 173 -7.74 -3.88 -7.02
C ARG A 173 -8.43 -4.33 -8.31
N PHE A 174 -9.33 -3.52 -8.85
CA PHE A 174 -9.99 -3.79 -10.14
C PHE A 174 -8.97 -3.95 -11.27
N HIS A 175 -7.88 -3.18 -11.25
CA HIS A 175 -6.74 -3.29 -12.16
C HIS A 175 -5.72 -4.38 -11.76
N GLY A 176 -6.05 -5.21 -10.79
CA GLY A 176 -5.23 -6.35 -10.39
C GLY A 176 -4.02 -6.00 -9.52
N LEU A 177 -3.90 -4.76 -9.03
CA LEU A 177 -2.85 -4.37 -8.11
C LEU A 177 -3.13 -4.89 -6.71
N SER A 178 -2.10 -5.31 -6.00
CA SER A 178 -2.14 -5.48 -4.56
C SER A 178 -1.95 -4.13 -3.86
N VAL A 179 -2.61 -3.93 -2.73
CA VAL A 179 -2.65 -2.64 -2.04
C VAL A 179 -2.10 -2.76 -0.63
N ILE A 180 -1.19 -1.86 -0.27
CA ILE A 180 -0.84 -1.58 1.12
C ILE A 180 -1.65 -0.34 1.54
N VAL A 181 -2.73 -0.54 2.30
CA VAL A 181 -3.57 0.56 2.78
C VAL A 181 -3.12 1.01 4.16
N CYS A 182 -2.79 2.30 4.28
CA CYS A 182 -2.32 2.90 5.51
C CYS A 182 -3.49 3.45 6.33
N VAL A 183 -3.51 3.09 7.61
CA VAL A 183 -4.47 3.55 8.61
C VAL A 183 -3.74 3.99 9.88
N GLY A 184 -4.26 4.97 10.58
CA GLY A 184 -3.65 5.41 11.83
C GLY A 184 -4.20 6.74 12.33
N GLU A 185 -3.91 7.02 13.58
CA GLU A 185 -4.38 8.17 14.32
C GLU A 185 -3.28 9.20 14.59
N THR A 186 -3.69 10.44 14.80
CA THR A 186 -2.85 11.53 15.28
C THR A 186 -2.59 11.42 16.78
N LEU A 187 -1.65 12.19 17.31
CA LEU A 187 -1.39 12.24 18.75
C LEU A 187 -2.62 12.74 19.53
N GLU A 188 -3.31 13.74 19.04
CA GLU A 188 -4.51 14.31 19.67
C GLU A 188 -5.65 13.28 19.76
N GLU A 189 -5.87 12.52 18.68
CA GLU A 189 -6.87 11.44 18.65
C GLU A 189 -6.51 10.32 19.63
N ARG A 190 -5.24 9.97 19.74
CA ARG A 190 -4.76 8.98 20.70
C ARG A 190 -4.95 9.44 22.14
N GLU A 191 -4.52 10.66 22.46
CA GLU A 191 -4.63 11.22 23.82
C GLU A 191 -6.09 11.42 24.25
N SER A 192 -6.98 11.64 23.28
CA SER A 192 -8.45 11.70 23.51
C SER A 192 -9.14 10.33 23.53
N GLY A 193 -8.38 9.23 23.41
CA GLY A 193 -8.92 7.85 23.44
C GLY A 193 -9.66 7.42 22.17
N LYS A 194 -9.51 8.14 21.05
CA LYS A 194 -10.22 7.93 19.79
C LYS A 194 -9.46 7.05 18.78
N THR A 195 -8.33 6.43 19.17
CA THR A 195 -7.49 5.62 18.27
C THR A 195 -8.32 4.64 17.44
N MET A 196 -9.15 3.83 18.08
CA MET A 196 -9.88 2.80 17.35
C MET A 196 -11.07 3.37 16.56
N ASP A 197 -11.70 4.45 17.01
CA ASP A 197 -12.77 5.12 16.25
C ASP A 197 -12.23 5.63 14.90
N VAL A 198 -11.04 6.23 14.90
CA VAL A 198 -10.38 6.72 13.68
C VAL A 198 -10.02 5.56 12.76
N ILE A 199 -9.32 4.55 13.27
CA ILE A 199 -8.88 3.39 12.49
C ILE A 199 -10.08 2.64 11.90
N PHE A 200 -11.13 2.42 12.68
CA PHE A 200 -12.33 1.73 12.22
C PHE A 200 -13.10 2.54 11.16
N ALA A 201 -13.13 3.87 11.27
CA ALA A 201 -13.71 4.72 10.23
C ALA A 201 -12.92 4.62 8.91
N GLN A 202 -11.59 4.58 8.99
CA GLN A 202 -10.72 4.40 7.82
C GLN A 202 -10.91 3.02 7.17
N LEU A 203 -10.94 1.95 7.96
CA LEU A 203 -11.17 0.58 7.46
C LEU A 203 -12.59 0.41 6.89
N LYS A 204 -13.60 1.01 7.53
CA LYS A 204 -14.98 0.97 7.06
C LYS A 204 -15.13 1.61 5.67
N ALA A 205 -14.47 2.73 5.43
CA ALA A 205 -14.50 3.38 4.13
C ALA A 205 -13.91 2.47 3.03
N VAL A 206 -12.83 1.75 3.33
CA VAL A 206 -12.27 0.74 2.41
C VAL A 206 -13.24 -0.42 2.19
N ALA A 207 -13.82 -0.96 3.27
CA ALA A 207 -14.75 -2.09 3.17
C ALA A 207 -16.04 -1.73 2.40
N THR A 208 -16.48 -0.48 2.49
CA THR A 208 -17.68 -0.01 1.78
C THR A 208 -17.50 0.02 0.27
N GLU A 209 -16.29 0.31 -0.22
CA GLU A 209 -15.99 0.40 -1.66
C GLU A 209 -15.64 -0.97 -2.29
N ILE A 210 -15.41 -1.99 -1.46
CA ILE A 210 -15.16 -3.36 -1.93
C ILE A 210 -16.47 -4.11 -1.92
N ASP A 211 -16.97 -4.56 -3.08
CA ASP A 211 -18.22 -5.34 -3.20
C ASP A 211 -18.15 -6.59 -2.32
N ASP A 212 -19.28 -6.92 -1.68
CA ASP A 212 -19.45 -8.14 -0.86
C ASP A 212 -19.03 -9.43 -1.57
N LYS A 213 -19.21 -9.50 -2.89
CA LYS A 213 -18.78 -10.65 -3.71
C LYS A 213 -17.26 -10.73 -3.87
N GLU A 214 -16.57 -9.62 -3.69
CA GLU A 214 -15.12 -9.49 -3.81
C GLU A 214 -14.40 -9.50 -2.46
N HIS A 215 -15.12 -9.51 -1.34
CA HIS A 215 -14.52 -9.57 0.00
C HIS A 215 -13.61 -10.80 0.15
N SER A 216 -13.91 -11.92 -0.51
CA SER A 216 -13.06 -13.12 -0.49
C SER A 216 -11.65 -12.87 -1.05
N SER A 217 -11.49 -11.89 -1.93
CA SER A 217 -10.18 -11.50 -2.50
C SER A 217 -9.45 -10.42 -1.68
N TRP A 218 -10.11 -9.83 -0.67
CA TRP A 218 -9.46 -8.86 0.23
C TRP A 218 -8.16 -9.42 0.80
N GLY A 219 -8.24 -10.58 1.48
CA GLY A 219 -7.09 -11.19 2.13
C GLY A 219 -5.93 -11.53 1.19
N SER A 220 -6.19 -11.64 -0.12
CA SER A 220 -5.16 -11.91 -1.13
C SER A 220 -4.57 -10.67 -1.81
N GLN A 221 -5.25 -9.50 -1.72
CA GLN A 221 -4.84 -8.29 -2.43
C GLN A 221 -4.63 -7.08 -1.51
N VAL A 222 -5.10 -7.11 -0.27
CA VAL A 222 -5.00 -5.98 0.65
C VAL A 222 -4.14 -6.34 1.85
N VAL A 223 -3.13 -5.52 2.09
CA VAL A 223 -2.31 -5.49 3.31
C VAL A 223 -2.66 -4.20 4.05
N ILE A 224 -2.86 -4.28 5.36
CA ILE A 224 -3.11 -3.09 6.19
C ILE A 224 -1.79 -2.67 6.82
N ALA A 225 -1.44 -1.38 6.73
CA ALA A 225 -0.31 -0.80 7.45
C ALA A 225 -0.83 0.14 8.54
N TYR A 226 -0.64 -0.25 9.80
CA TYR A 226 -0.95 0.63 10.93
C TYR A 226 0.17 1.63 11.14
N GLU A 227 -0.12 2.90 10.93
CA GLU A 227 0.80 4.02 11.04
C GLU A 227 0.39 4.93 12.22
N PRO A 228 0.89 4.73 13.46
CA PRO A 228 0.71 5.73 14.51
C PRO A 228 1.43 7.02 14.10
N ILE A 229 0.66 8.02 13.59
CA ILE A 229 1.22 9.24 12.96
C ILE A 229 2.17 9.97 13.93
N TRP A 230 1.84 9.95 15.22
CA TRP A 230 2.63 10.53 16.30
C TRP A 230 3.99 9.84 16.51
N ALA A 231 4.19 8.63 15.98
CA ALA A 231 5.43 7.85 16.08
C ALA A 231 6.20 7.81 14.75
N ILE A 232 5.79 8.56 13.71
CA ILE A 232 6.47 8.59 12.42
C ILE A 232 7.41 9.80 12.36
N GLY A 233 8.73 9.55 12.34
CA GLY A 233 9.74 10.62 12.18
C GLY A 233 9.84 11.58 13.33
N THR A 234 9.18 11.34 14.45
CA THR A 234 9.15 12.24 15.63
C THR A 234 10.17 11.87 16.70
N GLY A 235 10.84 10.72 16.57
CA GLY A 235 11.68 10.13 17.62
C GLY A 235 10.89 9.44 18.74
N LYS A 236 9.55 9.54 18.77
CA LYS A 236 8.70 8.72 19.63
C LYS A 236 8.49 7.34 19.01
N VAL A 237 8.47 6.31 19.83
CA VAL A 237 8.22 4.93 19.40
C VAL A 237 7.03 4.41 20.20
N ALA A 238 6.07 3.77 19.53
CA ALA A 238 5.01 3.06 20.21
C ALA A 238 5.59 1.85 20.94
N THR A 239 5.08 1.55 22.14
CA THR A 239 5.53 0.34 22.86
C THR A 239 5.03 -0.92 22.16
N PRO A 240 5.72 -2.07 22.29
CA PRO A 240 5.25 -3.33 21.73
C PRO A 240 3.81 -3.67 22.12
N GLU A 241 3.41 -3.43 23.38
CA GLU A 241 2.05 -3.68 23.86
C GLU A 241 1.02 -2.79 23.16
N GLN A 242 1.36 -1.52 22.93
CA GLN A 242 0.48 -0.59 22.21
C GLN A 242 0.27 -1.04 20.77
N VAL A 243 1.34 -1.48 20.11
CA VAL A 243 1.27 -2.00 18.74
C VAL A 243 0.45 -3.27 18.68
N GLN A 244 0.73 -4.24 19.57
CA GLN A 244 0.00 -5.51 19.65
C GLN A 244 -1.50 -5.28 19.88
N ASP A 245 -1.88 -4.39 20.81
CA ASP A 245 -3.28 -4.10 21.12
C ASP A 245 -4.04 -3.55 19.91
N VAL A 246 -3.44 -2.60 19.18
CA VAL A 246 -4.07 -2.03 17.97
C VAL A 246 -4.18 -3.06 16.86
N HIS A 247 -3.13 -3.83 16.60
CA HIS A 247 -3.13 -4.88 15.56
C HIS A 247 -4.19 -5.95 15.85
N ALA A 248 -4.28 -6.44 17.08
CA ALA A 248 -5.31 -7.40 17.49
C ALA A 248 -6.72 -6.84 17.28
N LYS A 249 -6.96 -5.56 17.62
CA LYS A 249 -8.26 -4.89 17.40
C LYS A 249 -8.58 -4.68 15.93
N ILE A 250 -7.60 -4.39 15.08
CA ILE A 250 -7.79 -4.34 13.61
C ILE A 250 -8.21 -5.73 13.11
N ARG A 251 -7.53 -6.78 13.53
CA ARG A 251 -7.87 -8.16 13.14
C ARG A 251 -9.26 -8.57 13.60
N GLN A 252 -9.63 -8.24 14.84
CA GLN A 252 -10.98 -8.48 15.34
C GLN A 252 -12.03 -7.70 14.54
N TRP A 253 -11.77 -6.43 14.22
CA TRP A 253 -12.68 -5.63 13.39
C TRP A 253 -12.91 -6.27 12.01
N LEU A 254 -11.88 -6.81 11.38
CA LEU A 254 -12.00 -7.53 10.10
C LEU A 254 -12.88 -8.77 10.24
N ALA A 255 -12.74 -9.53 11.33
CA ALA A 255 -13.57 -10.71 11.60
C ALA A 255 -15.06 -10.33 11.76
N ASP A 256 -15.32 -9.25 12.51
CA ASP A 256 -16.68 -8.82 12.85
C ASP A 256 -17.40 -8.10 11.69
N ASN A 257 -16.66 -7.41 10.80
CA ASN A 257 -17.26 -6.51 9.80
C ASN A 257 -17.03 -6.97 8.35
N VAL A 258 -16.11 -7.90 8.10
CA VAL A 258 -15.84 -8.45 6.77
C VAL A 258 -16.05 -9.96 6.79
N SER A 259 -15.10 -10.74 7.29
CA SER A 259 -15.26 -12.17 7.59
C SER A 259 -14.07 -12.73 8.37
N GLU A 260 -14.26 -13.87 9.04
CA GLU A 260 -13.21 -14.61 9.71
C GLU A 260 -12.08 -15.04 8.77
N GLU A 261 -12.41 -15.41 7.52
CA GLU A 261 -11.45 -15.81 6.50
C GLU A 261 -10.58 -14.62 6.11
N VAL A 262 -11.17 -13.45 5.91
CA VAL A 262 -10.45 -12.21 5.61
C VAL A 262 -9.55 -11.83 6.77
N ALA A 263 -10.04 -11.88 8.01
CA ALA A 263 -9.25 -11.56 9.19
C ALA A 263 -7.99 -12.44 9.33
N LYS A 264 -8.11 -13.73 8.99
CA LYS A 264 -6.99 -14.69 9.02
C LYS A 264 -6.02 -14.53 7.86
N ALA A 265 -6.51 -14.12 6.69
CA ALA A 265 -5.72 -13.99 5.48
C ALA A 265 -5.03 -12.63 5.35
N THR A 266 -5.64 -11.56 5.88
CA THR A 266 -5.09 -10.20 5.78
C THR A 266 -3.85 -10.04 6.64
N ARG A 267 -2.77 -9.57 6.01
CA ARG A 267 -1.54 -9.24 6.71
C ARG A 267 -1.62 -7.80 7.24
N ILE A 268 -1.16 -7.62 8.48
CA ILE A 268 -1.16 -6.31 9.15
C ILE A 268 0.29 -5.93 9.45
N GLN A 269 0.78 -4.88 8.79
CA GLN A 269 2.11 -4.31 8.98
C GLN A 269 2.09 -3.22 10.04
N TYR A 270 3.17 -3.13 10.82
CA TYR A 270 3.43 -1.96 11.64
C TYR A 270 4.25 -0.93 10.84
N GLY A 271 3.72 0.28 10.72
CA GLY A 271 4.27 1.39 9.92
C GLY A 271 4.82 2.56 10.75
N GLY A 272 5.03 2.37 12.05
CA GLY A 272 5.72 3.37 12.87
C GLY A 272 7.24 3.35 12.70
N SER A 273 7.97 3.88 13.68
CA SER A 273 9.45 3.91 13.65
C SER A 273 10.03 2.50 13.82
N VAL A 274 10.31 1.83 12.70
CA VAL A 274 11.02 0.55 12.63
C VAL A 274 12.46 0.78 12.15
N ASN A 275 13.42 0.15 12.81
CA ASN A 275 14.83 0.19 12.45
C ASN A 275 15.52 -1.14 12.80
N ALA A 276 16.78 -1.28 12.42
CA ALA A 276 17.57 -2.50 12.68
C ALA A 276 17.79 -2.84 14.16
N GLY A 277 17.53 -1.90 15.09
CA GLY A 277 17.68 -2.11 16.53
C GLY A 277 16.40 -2.58 17.23
N ASN A 278 15.20 -2.25 16.72
CA ASN A 278 13.93 -2.62 17.37
C ASN A 278 13.07 -3.65 16.59
N CYS A 279 13.44 -3.95 15.35
CA CYS A 279 12.65 -4.83 14.49
C CYS A 279 12.49 -6.25 15.05
N SER A 280 13.52 -6.80 15.72
CA SER A 280 13.44 -8.14 16.30
C SER A 280 12.46 -8.26 17.46
N GLU A 281 12.37 -7.22 18.30
CA GLU A 281 11.39 -7.17 19.40
C GLU A 281 9.97 -7.10 18.85
N LEU A 282 9.72 -6.19 17.90
CA LEU A 282 8.41 -6.02 17.27
C LEU A 282 7.96 -7.26 16.50
N ALA A 283 8.88 -7.95 15.80
CA ALA A 283 8.57 -9.17 15.06
C ALA A 283 8.10 -10.35 15.93
N ARG A 284 8.27 -10.30 17.26
CA ARG A 284 7.76 -11.32 18.18
C ARG A 284 6.28 -11.21 18.50
N LEU A 285 5.65 -10.09 18.15
CA LEU A 285 4.25 -9.84 18.43
C LEU A 285 3.35 -10.68 17.50
N SER A 286 2.29 -11.27 18.07
CA SER A 286 1.49 -12.29 17.38
C SER A 286 0.64 -11.75 16.24
N ASP A 287 0.21 -10.49 16.34
CA ASP A 287 -0.67 -9.86 15.34
C ASP A 287 0.06 -8.93 14.38
N ILE A 288 1.39 -8.89 14.42
CA ILE A 288 2.21 -8.24 13.41
C ILE A 288 2.58 -9.26 12.34
N ASP A 289 2.19 -8.99 11.09
CA ASP A 289 2.56 -9.81 9.93
C ASP A 289 3.66 -9.17 9.09
N GLY A 290 4.24 -8.06 9.54
CA GLY A 290 5.28 -7.36 8.81
C GLY A 290 5.47 -5.90 9.21
N PHE A 291 6.22 -5.19 8.38
CA PHE A 291 6.58 -3.79 8.60
C PHE A 291 6.40 -2.95 7.34
N LEU A 292 5.99 -1.69 7.51
CA LEU A 292 6.11 -0.66 6.47
C LEU A 292 7.18 0.34 6.95
N VAL A 293 8.35 0.28 6.33
CA VAL A 293 9.57 0.97 6.77
C VAL A 293 9.78 2.24 5.94
N GLY A 294 9.95 3.37 6.61
CA GLY A 294 10.32 4.65 5.96
C GLY A 294 11.83 4.81 5.83
N GLY A 295 12.42 5.74 6.60
CA GLY A 295 13.83 6.14 6.46
C GLY A 295 14.87 5.02 6.53
N ALA A 296 14.65 3.97 7.32
CA ALA A 296 15.57 2.83 7.38
C ALA A 296 15.58 2.01 6.07
N SER A 297 14.55 2.11 5.22
CA SER A 297 14.53 1.46 3.90
C SER A 297 15.44 2.12 2.86
N LEU A 298 16.02 3.27 3.18
CA LEU A 298 17.01 3.97 2.34
C LEU A 298 18.46 3.54 2.61
N LYS A 299 18.65 2.55 3.45
CA LYS A 299 19.95 1.94 3.77
C LYS A 299 19.84 0.44 3.55
N GLY A 300 20.53 -0.08 2.54
CA GLY A 300 20.37 -1.47 2.09
C GLY A 300 20.58 -2.49 3.22
N ASP A 301 21.69 -2.40 3.96
CA ASP A 301 22.03 -3.32 5.04
C ASP A 301 20.99 -3.29 6.18
N ASP A 302 20.58 -2.09 6.63
CA ASP A 302 19.56 -1.93 7.66
C ASP A 302 18.22 -2.55 7.20
N PHE A 303 17.85 -2.31 5.94
CA PHE A 303 16.58 -2.81 5.40
C PHE A 303 16.59 -4.33 5.23
N VAL A 304 17.68 -4.92 4.73
CA VAL A 304 17.86 -6.38 4.62
C VAL A 304 17.80 -7.03 6.01
N LYS A 305 18.44 -6.43 7.03
CA LYS A 305 18.32 -6.90 8.41
C LYS A 305 16.88 -6.89 8.91
N ILE A 306 16.12 -5.81 8.66
CA ILE A 306 14.70 -5.71 9.02
C ILE A 306 13.90 -6.79 8.31
N CYS A 307 14.12 -7.03 7.02
CA CYS A 307 13.44 -8.06 6.25
C CYS A 307 13.65 -9.46 6.83
N ASN A 308 14.84 -9.77 7.29
CA ASN A 308 15.20 -11.08 7.83
C ASN A 308 14.65 -11.36 9.24
N THR A 309 13.97 -10.40 9.89
CA THR A 309 13.24 -10.66 11.14
C THR A 309 12.04 -11.59 10.98
N SER A 310 11.67 -11.96 9.75
CA SER A 310 10.70 -13.03 9.45
C SER A 310 11.00 -14.32 10.24
N ALA A 311 12.27 -14.67 10.37
CA ALA A 311 12.69 -15.84 11.14
C ALA A 311 12.34 -15.74 12.63
N VAL A 312 12.51 -14.56 13.22
CA VAL A 312 12.13 -14.28 14.62
C VAL A 312 10.62 -14.39 14.78
N HIS A 313 9.88 -13.81 13.85
CA HIS A 313 8.41 -13.88 13.83
C HIS A 313 7.91 -15.33 13.79
N TYR A 314 8.36 -16.14 12.83
CA TYR A 314 7.92 -17.54 12.71
C TYR A 314 8.22 -18.36 13.95
N LYS A 315 9.38 -18.14 14.58
CA LYS A 315 9.71 -18.79 15.85
C LYS A 315 8.73 -18.38 16.97
N ALA A 316 8.42 -17.09 17.07
CA ALA A 316 7.53 -16.56 18.12
C ALA A 316 6.10 -17.11 18.01
N ILE A 317 5.56 -17.25 16.81
CA ILE A 317 4.20 -17.78 16.57
C ILE A 317 4.16 -19.31 16.41
N GLY A 318 5.29 -20.01 16.61
CA GLY A 318 5.38 -21.47 16.50
C GLY A 318 5.22 -22.00 15.07
N ARG A 319 5.43 -21.19 14.05
CA ARG A 319 5.30 -21.55 12.65
C ARG A 319 6.64 -21.94 12.05
N LYS A 320 6.66 -23.04 11.28
CA LYS A 320 7.86 -23.39 10.52
C LYS A 320 7.95 -22.56 9.24
N PRO A 321 9.15 -22.03 8.88
CA PRO A 321 9.36 -21.43 7.57
C PRO A 321 8.93 -22.40 6.46
N ARG A 322 8.37 -21.88 5.36
CA ARG A 322 8.01 -22.74 4.22
C ARG A 322 9.28 -23.21 3.54
N SER A 323 9.43 -24.53 3.40
CA SER A 323 10.61 -25.15 2.83
C SER A 323 10.78 -24.85 1.33
N GLY A 324 11.82 -24.15 1.00
CA GLY A 324 12.44 -23.99 -0.33
C GLY A 324 13.95 -23.84 -0.21
N SER A 325 14.42 -23.47 0.99
CA SER A 325 15.81 -23.50 1.38
C SER A 325 15.87 -24.04 2.81
N VAL A 326 16.63 -25.11 3.02
CA VAL A 326 16.99 -25.59 4.35
C VAL A 326 17.94 -24.54 4.94
N VAL A 327 17.38 -23.57 5.64
CA VAL A 327 18.17 -22.63 6.41
C VAL A 327 18.01 -23.01 7.87
N THR A 328 19.06 -23.50 8.47
CA THR A 328 19.16 -23.70 9.91
C THR A 328 19.39 -22.34 10.56
N TYR A 329 18.37 -21.80 11.20
CA TYR A 329 18.53 -20.60 12.02
C TYR A 329 19.16 -21.02 13.36
N SER A 330 20.30 -20.44 13.71
CA SER A 330 20.84 -20.48 15.08
C SER A 330 20.52 -19.14 15.76
N PHE A 331 20.09 -19.23 17.01
CA PHE A 331 19.80 -18.08 17.85
C PHE A 331 20.64 -18.20 19.11
N ASP A 332 21.06 -17.06 19.66
CA ASP A 332 21.70 -17.02 20.98
C ASP A 332 20.68 -17.25 22.11
N GLU A 333 21.15 -17.22 23.36
CA GLU A 333 20.33 -17.45 24.54
C GLU A 333 19.25 -16.39 24.73
N ASP A 334 19.45 -15.17 24.19
CA ASP A 334 18.52 -14.05 24.23
C ASP A 334 17.55 -14.08 23.04
N GLY A 335 17.73 -15.02 22.09
CA GLY A 335 16.88 -15.20 20.91
C GLY A 335 17.21 -14.26 19.76
N GLU A 336 18.41 -13.68 19.74
CA GLU A 336 18.95 -12.96 18.61
C GLU A 336 19.42 -13.95 17.53
N LEU A 337 19.24 -13.57 16.26
CA LEU A 337 19.67 -14.38 15.12
C LEU A 337 21.21 -14.39 15.06
N LEU A 338 21.81 -15.56 15.27
CA LEU A 338 23.24 -15.74 15.05
C LEU A 338 23.51 -15.82 13.54
N GLU A 339 24.55 -15.13 13.07
CA GLU A 339 25.03 -15.28 11.69
C GLU A 339 25.41 -16.74 11.44
N THR A 340 24.71 -17.39 10.50
CA THR A 340 25.12 -18.72 10.05
C THR A 340 26.17 -18.56 8.95
N GLN A 341 27.32 -19.17 9.16
CA GLN A 341 28.36 -19.35 8.13
C GLN A 341 27.84 -20.18 6.97
#